data_29f2bcd61a282bec500fad725022f03b
#
_entry.id   29f2bcd61a282bec500fad725022f03b
#
_cell.length_a   1.000
_cell.length_b   1.000
_cell.length_c   1.000
_cell.angle_alpha   90.00
_cell.angle_beta   90.00
_cell.angle_gamma   90.00
#
_symmetry.space_group_name_H-M   'P 1'
#
loop_
_entity.id
_entity.type
_entity.pdbx_description
1 polymer ?
#
loop_
_entity_poly.entity_id
_entity_poly.type
_entity_poly.pdbx_seq_one_letter_code
_entity_poly.pdbx_strand_id
1 'polypeptide(L)'
;WMPLLRYVNDVYGINKHLVKMVEANCVSSAVLKEVAEVLWDDVSVIDEYLTAVYDLTKEQRELIQSWKRFVRGKFLLEWHLKKGSIFISLDDEEVYQVSGITSSWEEMFPHVRLPFLLDVTLIPFKDVIISDGLVSAYNFVLGRNMVQNVQNIYREAKEAGRIHKTL
;
A
#
# COMPACT_ATOMS: atom_id res chain seq x y z
N TRP A 1 -4.20 -12.11 0.85
CA TRP A 1 -3.53 -11.22 1.81
C TRP A 1 -3.60 -11.75 3.24
N MET A 2 -4.79 -11.92 3.83
CA MET A 2 -4.94 -12.40 5.22
C MET A 2 -4.21 -13.71 5.54
N PRO A 3 -4.22 -14.77 4.69
CA PRO A 3 -3.45 -15.98 4.97
C PRO A 3 -1.94 -15.74 5.10
N LEU A 4 -1.37 -14.82 4.29
CA LEU A 4 0.04 -14.45 4.42
C LEU A 4 0.32 -13.73 5.74
N LEU A 5 -0.52 -12.76 6.14
CA LEU A 5 -0.35 -12.08 7.43
C LEU A 5 -0.47 -13.04 8.62
N ARG A 6 -1.38 -14.01 8.56
CA ARG A 6 -1.47 -15.06 9.59
C ARG A 6 -0.18 -15.88 9.65
N TYR A 7 0.35 -16.28 8.52
CA TYR A 7 1.62 -17.02 8.45
C TYR A 7 2.77 -16.21 9.07
N VAL A 8 2.92 -14.94 8.70
CA VAL A 8 3.93 -14.04 9.30
C VAL A 8 3.75 -13.94 10.80
N ASN A 9 2.52 -13.74 11.28
CA ASN A 9 2.23 -13.68 12.70
C ASN A 9 2.63 -14.96 13.44
N ASP A 10 2.39 -16.11 12.85
CA ASP A 10 2.69 -17.41 13.46
C ASP A 10 4.20 -17.69 13.48
N VAL A 11 4.91 -17.34 12.41
CA VAL A 11 6.39 -17.49 12.33
C VAL A 11 7.10 -16.60 13.33
N TYR A 12 6.70 -15.33 13.42
CA TYR A 12 7.37 -14.35 14.30
C TYR A 12 6.74 -14.24 15.70
N GLY A 13 5.59 -14.86 15.95
CA GLY A 13 4.92 -14.85 17.26
C GLY A 13 4.44 -13.47 17.71
N ILE A 14 4.00 -12.63 16.76
CA ILE A 14 3.73 -11.21 17.00
C ILE A 14 2.50 -11.01 17.91
N ASN A 15 1.37 -11.60 17.55
CA ASN A 15 0.13 -11.47 18.30
C ASN A 15 -0.55 -12.83 18.52
N LYS A 16 -0.53 -13.32 19.77
CA LYS A 16 -1.08 -14.63 20.15
C LYS A 16 -2.60 -14.76 19.97
N HIS A 17 -3.30 -13.64 19.81
CA HIS A 17 -4.75 -13.60 19.68
C HIS A 17 -5.23 -13.33 18.26
N LEU A 18 -4.33 -13.13 17.31
CA LEU A 18 -4.70 -12.75 15.93
C LEU A 18 -5.68 -13.74 15.31
N VAL A 19 -5.45 -15.04 15.44
CA VAL A 19 -6.32 -16.08 14.88
C VAL A 19 -7.75 -15.93 15.42
N LYS A 20 -7.91 -15.80 16.75
CA LYS A 20 -9.23 -15.61 17.38
C LYS A 20 -9.88 -14.31 16.96
N MET A 21 -9.12 -13.23 16.80
CA MET A 21 -9.63 -11.94 16.32
C MET A 21 -10.11 -12.02 14.87
N VAL A 22 -9.39 -12.76 14.01
CA VAL A 22 -9.80 -12.99 12.61
C VAL A 22 -11.10 -13.81 12.56
N GLU A 23 -11.18 -14.90 13.31
CA GLU A 23 -12.38 -15.75 13.39
C GLU A 23 -13.60 -14.99 13.92
N ALA A 24 -13.39 -14.10 14.88
CA ALA A 24 -14.43 -13.24 15.44
C ALA A 24 -14.73 -11.99 14.59
N ASN A 25 -14.06 -11.82 13.44
CA ASN A 25 -14.16 -10.65 12.58
C ASN A 25 -13.99 -9.31 13.32
N CYS A 26 -13.05 -9.27 14.29
CA CYS A 26 -12.81 -8.10 15.15
C CYS A 26 -11.34 -7.63 15.14
N VAL A 27 -10.58 -7.96 14.09
CA VAL A 27 -9.19 -7.51 13.95
C VAL A 27 -9.14 -6.02 13.67
N SER A 28 -8.39 -5.28 14.48
CA SER A 28 -8.14 -3.86 14.22
C SER A 28 -7.05 -3.69 13.15
N SER A 29 -7.15 -2.59 12.39
CA SER A 29 -6.12 -2.20 11.41
C SER A 29 -4.74 -2.00 12.06
N ALA A 30 -4.69 -1.57 13.32
CA ALA A 30 -3.45 -1.40 14.07
C ALA A 30 -2.71 -2.73 14.27
N VAL A 31 -3.43 -3.80 14.65
CA VAL A 31 -2.84 -5.15 14.81
C VAL A 31 -2.36 -5.69 13.46
N LEU A 32 -3.14 -5.51 12.40
CA LEU A 32 -2.72 -5.94 11.05
C LEU A 32 -1.50 -5.16 10.57
N LYS A 33 -1.42 -3.86 10.88
CA LYS A 33 -0.28 -3.03 10.52
C LYS A 33 1.00 -3.51 11.23
N GLU A 34 0.94 -3.84 12.53
CA GLU A 34 2.06 -4.40 13.27
C GLU A 34 2.62 -5.67 12.61
N VAL A 35 1.74 -6.57 12.17
CA VAL A 35 2.14 -7.80 11.45
C VAL A 35 2.70 -7.48 10.06
N ALA A 36 2.07 -6.56 9.33
CA ALA A 36 2.53 -6.18 7.99
C ALA A 36 3.87 -5.45 8.02
N GLU A 37 4.17 -4.67 9.07
CA GLU A 37 5.49 -4.06 9.25
C GLU A 37 6.59 -5.11 9.29
N VAL A 38 6.40 -6.21 10.02
CA VAL A 38 7.35 -7.33 10.07
C VAL A 38 7.50 -7.99 8.69
N LEU A 39 6.39 -8.19 7.95
CA LEU A 39 6.44 -8.70 6.58
C LEU A 39 7.26 -7.81 5.65
N TRP A 40 7.05 -6.48 5.72
CA TRP A 40 7.74 -5.54 4.83
C TRP A 40 9.20 -5.27 5.24
N ASP A 41 9.56 -5.54 6.49
CA ASP A 41 10.95 -5.47 6.96
C ASP A 41 11.77 -6.71 6.53
N ASP A 42 11.12 -7.88 6.40
CA ASP A 42 11.73 -9.11 5.90
C ASP A 42 10.81 -9.85 4.92
N VAL A 43 10.88 -9.47 3.65
CA VAL A 43 10.07 -10.07 2.58
C VAL A 43 10.52 -11.49 2.18
N SER A 44 11.60 -12.03 2.77
CA SER A 44 12.02 -13.41 2.52
C SER A 44 10.98 -14.43 3.02
N VAL A 45 10.18 -14.04 4.01
CA VAL A 45 9.06 -14.83 4.53
C VAL A 45 7.99 -15.14 3.45
N ILE A 46 7.93 -14.36 2.36
CA ILE A 46 7.07 -14.66 1.20
C ILE A 46 7.51 -15.99 0.54
N ASP A 47 8.81 -16.23 0.39
CA ASP A 47 9.32 -17.49 -0.19
C ASP A 47 9.02 -18.68 0.73
N GLU A 48 9.15 -18.50 2.03
CA GLU A 48 8.81 -19.51 3.02
C GLU A 48 7.32 -19.85 2.97
N TYR A 49 6.44 -18.82 2.94
CA TYR A 49 5.01 -18.98 2.79
C TYR A 49 4.65 -19.74 1.50
N LEU A 50 5.23 -19.35 0.37
CA LEU A 50 5.00 -20.01 -0.91
C LEU A 50 5.49 -21.45 -0.94
N THR A 51 6.49 -21.79 -0.13
CA THR A 51 6.98 -23.17 0.04
C THR A 51 6.07 -23.98 0.96
N ALA A 52 5.54 -23.37 2.02
CA ALA A 52 4.71 -24.05 3.01
C ALA A 52 3.27 -24.30 2.54
N VAL A 53 2.75 -23.47 1.63
CA VAL A 53 1.34 -23.55 1.19
C VAL A 53 1.26 -24.17 -0.21
N TYR A 54 0.71 -25.40 -0.29
CA TYR A 54 0.71 -26.20 -1.53
C TYR A 54 -0.52 -25.99 -2.42
N ASP A 55 -1.63 -25.48 -1.89
CA ASP A 55 -2.93 -25.36 -2.56
C ASP A 55 -3.13 -24.03 -3.32
N LEU A 56 -2.09 -23.21 -3.41
CA LEU A 56 -2.12 -21.97 -4.20
C LEU A 56 -2.05 -22.25 -5.69
N THR A 57 -2.91 -21.58 -6.49
CA THR A 57 -2.80 -21.60 -7.95
C THR A 57 -1.51 -20.92 -8.44
N LYS A 58 -1.15 -21.17 -9.69
CA LYS A 58 0.02 -20.53 -10.31
C LYS A 58 -0.11 -19.00 -10.26
N GLU A 59 -1.27 -18.47 -10.63
CA GLU A 59 -1.52 -17.04 -10.63
C GLU A 59 -1.43 -16.42 -9.22
N GLN A 60 -1.92 -17.14 -8.20
CA GLN A 60 -1.80 -16.70 -6.81
C GLN A 60 -0.33 -16.65 -6.35
N ARG A 61 0.47 -17.66 -6.73
CA ARG A 61 1.90 -17.70 -6.43
C ARG A 61 2.64 -16.55 -7.09
N GLU A 62 2.41 -16.32 -8.37
CA GLU A 62 3.02 -15.23 -9.14
C GLU A 62 2.63 -13.85 -8.56
N LEU A 63 1.36 -13.67 -8.17
CA LEU A 63 0.90 -12.45 -7.53
C LEU A 63 1.58 -12.21 -6.19
N ILE A 64 1.60 -13.22 -5.31
CA ILE A 64 2.22 -13.09 -3.97
C ILE A 64 3.73 -12.85 -4.12
N GLN A 65 4.40 -13.57 -5.03
CA GLN A 65 5.81 -13.35 -5.33
C GLN A 65 6.09 -11.93 -5.83
N SER A 66 5.17 -11.35 -6.59
CA SER A 66 5.32 -9.98 -7.11
C SER A 66 5.31 -8.92 -6.01
N TRP A 67 4.72 -9.18 -4.85
CA TRP A 67 4.67 -8.25 -3.71
C TRP A 67 6.05 -7.93 -3.13
N LYS A 68 7.08 -8.72 -3.43
CA LYS A 68 8.48 -8.38 -3.11
C LYS A 68 8.97 -7.09 -3.79
N ARG A 69 8.25 -6.61 -4.82
CA ARG A 69 8.50 -5.33 -5.48
C ARG A 69 7.62 -4.22 -4.91
N PHE A 70 7.51 -4.17 -3.61
CA PHE A 70 6.74 -3.14 -2.91
C PHE A 70 7.50 -1.81 -2.85
N VAL A 71 6.76 -0.72 -2.66
CA VAL A 71 7.29 0.61 -2.33
C VAL A 71 6.60 1.08 -1.06
N ARG A 72 7.35 1.26 0.01
CA ARG A 72 6.85 1.67 1.32
C ARG A 72 7.38 3.04 1.68
N GLY A 73 6.52 3.90 2.20
CA GLY A 73 6.95 5.22 2.65
C GLY A 73 5.80 6.20 2.85
N LYS A 74 6.17 7.46 2.93
CA LYS A 74 5.23 8.57 3.02
C LYS A 74 4.97 9.15 1.65
N PHE A 75 3.69 9.28 1.32
CA PHE A 75 3.24 9.78 0.03
C PHE A 75 2.28 10.95 0.22
N LEU A 76 2.34 11.89 -0.71
CA LEU A 76 1.31 12.90 -0.87
C LEU A 76 0.29 12.41 -1.91
N LEU A 77 -0.96 12.20 -1.47
CA LEU A 77 -2.10 11.99 -2.35
C LEU A 77 -2.44 13.37 -2.96
N GLU A 78 -2.08 13.55 -4.24
CA GLU A 78 -2.16 14.85 -4.90
C GLU A 78 -3.47 15.05 -5.67
N TRP A 79 -3.92 14.01 -6.39
CA TRP A 79 -5.06 14.13 -7.30
C TRP A 79 -5.81 12.83 -7.50
N HIS A 80 -7.12 12.93 -7.73
CA HIS A 80 -7.95 11.80 -8.11
C HIS A 80 -8.16 11.76 -9.62
N LEU A 81 -7.95 10.59 -10.22
CA LEU A 81 -8.19 10.29 -11.61
C LEU A 81 -9.30 9.24 -11.73
N LYS A 82 -9.90 9.11 -12.91
CA LYS A 82 -10.92 8.08 -13.17
C LYS A 82 -10.46 6.63 -12.88
N LYS A 83 -9.14 6.36 -13.04
CA LYS A 83 -8.55 5.02 -12.88
C LYS A 83 -7.53 4.96 -11.75
N GLY A 84 -7.79 5.62 -10.63
CA GLY A 84 -6.90 5.64 -9.48
C GLY A 84 -6.53 7.06 -9.05
N SER A 85 -5.60 7.18 -8.14
CA SER A 85 -5.17 8.47 -7.60
C SER A 85 -3.65 8.63 -7.73
N ILE A 86 -3.20 9.87 -7.76
CA ILE A 86 -1.78 10.22 -7.89
C ILE A 86 -1.16 10.34 -6.51
N PHE A 87 -0.14 9.54 -6.30
CA PHE A 87 0.70 9.52 -5.11
C PHE A 87 2.11 9.98 -5.46
N ILE A 88 2.64 10.89 -4.69
CA ILE A 88 4.01 11.40 -4.84
C ILE A 88 4.79 11.00 -3.61
N SER A 89 5.86 10.25 -3.79
CA SER A 89 6.75 9.85 -2.71
C SER A 89 7.48 11.07 -2.14
N LEU A 90 7.61 11.13 -0.81
CA LEU A 90 8.38 12.18 -0.16
C LEU A 90 9.89 11.90 -0.14
N ASP A 91 10.29 10.66 -0.37
CA ASP A 91 11.70 10.26 -0.27
C ASP A 91 12.46 10.54 -1.56
N ASP A 92 11.84 10.31 -2.72
CA ASP A 92 12.49 10.38 -4.04
C ASP A 92 11.70 11.16 -5.10
N GLU A 93 10.55 11.76 -4.73
CA GLU A 93 9.65 12.51 -5.61
C GLU A 93 9.07 11.70 -6.79
N GLU A 94 9.18 10.36 -6.74
CA GLU A 94 8.58 9.49 -7.75
C GLU A 94 7.06 9.52 -7.68
N VAL A 95 6.42 9.41 -8.85
CA VAL A 95 4.97 9.59 -9.01
C VAL A 95 4.30 8.28 -9.39
N TYR A 96 3.31 7.87 -8.61
CA TYR A 96 2.59 6.61 -8.78
C TYR A 96 1.11 6.85 -9.04
N GLN A 97 0.53 6.10 -9.97
CA GLN A 97 -0.92 5.99 -10.12
C GLN A 97 -1.41 4.77 -9.36
N VAL A 98 -2.09 4.99 -8.23
CA VAL A 98 -2.54 3.95 -7.30
C VAL A 98 -4.04 3.74 -7.44
N SER A 99 -4.44 2.50 -7.69
CA SER A 99 -5.85 2.10 -7.82
C SER A 99 -6.42 1.69 -6.46
N GLY A 100 -7.70 1.93 -6.26
CA GLY A 100 -8.47 1.28 -5.20
C GLY A 100 -8.96 -0.10 -5.66
N ILE A 101 -9.20 -1.03 -4.72
CA ILE A 101 -9.74 -2.37 -5.03
C ILE A 101 -11.27 -2.39 -4.84
N THR A 102 -11.73 -2.08 -3.63
CA THR A 102 -13.15 -2.10 -3.26
C THR A 102 -13.78 -0.72 -3.30
N SER A 103 -13.02 0.30 -2.98
CA SER A 103 -13.41 1.70 -2.99
C SER A 103 -12.31 2.53 -3.63
N SER A 104 -12.67 3.63 -4.26
CA SER A 104 -11.69 4.61 -4.74
C SER A 104 -11.03 5.34 -3.56
N TRP A 105 -9.86 5.90 -3.78
CA TRP A 105 -9.19 6.74 -2.77
C TRP A 105 -10.02 7.98 -2.38
N GLU A 106 -10.80 8.51 -3.32
CA GLU A 106 -11.74 9.61 -3.07
C GLU A 106 -12.87 9.20 -2.12
N GLU A 107 -13.41 7.98 -2.28
CA GLU A 107 -14.43 7.42 -1.39
C GLU A 107 -13.88 7.06 0.00
N MET A 108 -12.63 6.62 0.09
CA MET A 108 -11.98 6.32 1.37
C MET A 108 -11.66 7.57 2.19
N PHE A 109 -11.38 8.69 1.52
CA PHE A 109 -11.05 9.97 2.16
C PHE A 109 -11.97 11.10 1.67
N PRO A 110 -13.29 11.02 1.94
CA PRO A 110 -14.24 12.02 1.50
C PRO A 110 -13.94 13.38 2.18
N HIS A 111 -14.02 14.45 1.40
CA HIS A 111 -13.84 15.82 1.90
C HIS A 111 -12.44 16.19 2.41
N VAL A 112 -11.44 15.33 2.18
CA VAL A 112 -10.07 15.65 2.52
C VAL A 112 -9.51 16.65 1.51
N ARG A 113 -8.81 17.67 2.05
CA ARG A 113 -8.12 18.65 1.21
C ARG A 113 -6.82 18.06 0.67
N LEU A 114 -6.68 18.06 -0.64
CA LEU A 114 -5.47 17.64 -1.32
C LEU A 114 -4.45 18.81 -1.45
N PRO A 115 -3.14 18.54 -1.47
CA PRO A 115 -2.54 17.22 -1.26
C PRO A 115 -2.60 16.76 0.20
N PHE A 116 -2.71 15.44 0.41
CA PHE A 116 -2.91 14.81 1.70
C PHE A 116 -1.83 13.77 2.01
N LEU A 117 -1.24 13.83 3.20
CA LEU A 117 -0.12 12.95 3.56
C LEU A 117 -0.62 11.60 4.08
N LEU A 118 -0.10 10.54 3.50
CA LEU A 118 -0.35 9.15 3.86
C LEU A 118 0.97 8.41 4.08
N ASP A 119 0.98 7.48 5.02
CA ASP A 119 1.99 6.44 5.15
C ASP A 119 1.34 5.12 4.72
N VAL A 120 1.90 4.50 3.67
CA VAL A 120 1.27 3.37 2.99
C VAL A 120 2.32 2.51 2.29
N THR A 121 2.03 1.21 2.17
CA THR A 121 2.80 0.31 1.31
C THR A 121 2.05 0.09 0.00
N LEU A 122 2.73 0.40 -1.11
CA LEU A 122 2.26 0.16 -2.46
C LEU A 122 2.77 -1.18 -2.95
N ILE A 123 1.88 -1.98 -3.53
CA ILE A 123 2.18 -3.32 -4.03
C ILE A 123 1.63 -3.52 -5.44
N PRO A 124 2.26 -4.36 -6.27
CA PRO A 124 1.72 -4.69 -7.58
C PRO A 124 0.48 -5.59 -7.47
N PHE A 125 -0.50 -5.34 -8.30
CA PHE A 125 -1.67 -6.19 -8.48
C PHE A 125 -2.04 -6.25 -9.97
N LYS A 126 -1.62 -7.32 -10.65
CA LYS A 126 -1.72 -7.44 -12.11
C LYS A 126 -1.07 -6.22 -12.79
N ASP A 127 -1.84 -5.46 -13.53
CA ASP A 127 -1.39 -4.32 -14.34
C ASP A 127 -1.52 -2.96 -13.62
N VAL A 128 -1.78 -2.97 -12.31
CA VAL A 128 -1.97 -1.75 -11.52
C VAL A 128 -1.18 -1.80 -10.22
N ILE A 129 -0.98 -0.65 -9.63
CA ILE A 129 -0.47 -0.48 -8.28
C ILE A 129 -1.67 -0.32 -7.33
N ILE A 130 -1.65 -1.01 -6.22
CA ILE A 130 -2.62 -0.88 -5.13
C ILE A 130 -1.89 -0.65 -3.81
N SER A 131 -2.61 -0.34 -2.74
CA SER A 131 -2.06 -0.42 -1.39
C SER A 131 -2.29 -1.80 -0.79
N ASP A 132 -1.52 -2.12 0.24
CA ASP A 132 -1.74 -3.29 1.10
C ASP A 132 -3.01 -3.18 1.97
N GLY A 133 -3.69 -2.02 1.93
CA GLY A 133 -4.91 -1.72 2.68
C GLY A 133 -4.65 -1.18 4.09
N LEU A 134 -3.40 -1.03 4.51
CA LEU A 134 -3.02 -0.57 5.86
C LEU A 134 -2.43 0.84 5.78
N VAL A 135 -3.29 1.83 5.82
CA VAL A 135 -2.95 3.24 5.59
C VAL A 135 -2.96 4.02 6.92
N SER A 136 -1.92 4.82 7.16
CA SER A 136 -1.95 5.85 8.18
C SER A 136 -2.07 7.23 7.54
N ALA A 137 -3.05 7.99 7.99
CA ALA A 137 -3.35 9.31 7.48
C ALA A 137 -2.86 10.40 8.45
N TYR A 138 -2.22 11.43 7.94
CA TYR A 138 -1.72 12.53 8.74
C TYR A 138 -2.54 13.80 8.49
N ASN A 139 -3.23 14.25 9.53
CA ASN A 139 -4.05 15.45 9.43
C ASN A 139 -3.22 16.72 9.66
N PHE A 140 -2.52 17.18 8.62
CA PHE A 140 -1.87 18.47 8.64
C PHE A 140 -2.07 19.22 7.30
N VAL A 141 -1.98 20.54 7.35
CA VAL A 141 -2.19 21.40 6.19
C VAL A 141 -0.85 21.82 5.60
N LEU A 142 -0.64 21.50 4.33
CA LEU A 142 0.54 21.94 3.58
C LEU A 142 0.51 23.44 3.31
N GLY A 143 1.66 24.10 3.47
CA GLY A 143 1.84 25.51 3.10
C GLY A 143 1.76 25.70 1.56
N ARG A 144 1.39 26.91 1.12
CA ARG A 144 1.20 27.23 -0.30
C ARG A 144 2.39 26.83 -1.19
N ASN A 145 3.62 27.10 -0.75
CA ASN A 145 4.83 26.77 -1.52
C ASN A 145 4.99 25.26 -1.71
N MET A 146 4.69 24.46 -0.68
CA MET A 146 4.77 23.00 -0.76
C MET A 146 3.71 22.44 -1.69
N VAL A 147 2.48 22.95 -1.63
CA VAL A 147 1.40 22.59 -2.58
C VAL A 147 1.83 22.88 -4.02
N GLN A 148 2.41 24.07 -4.26
CA GLN A 148 2.89 24.44 -5.59
C GLN A 148 4.01 23.51 -6.08
N ASN A 149 4.94 23.12 -5.21
CA ASN A 149 6.02 22.18 -5.55
C ASN A 149 5.45 20.81 -5.94
N VAL A 150 4.55 20.28 -5.14
CA VAL A 150 3.88 18.98 -5.39
C VAL A 150 3.17 18.97 -6.75
N GLN A 151 2.43 20.04 -7.07
CA GLN A 151 1.77 20.21 -8.37
C GLN A 151 2.76 20.28 -9.53
N ASN A 152 3.93 20.91 -9.34
CA ASN A 152 4.99 20.96 -10.34
C ASN A 152 5.59 19.56 -10.58
N ILE A 153 5.89 18.81 -9.52
CA ILE A 153 6.41 17.43 -9.61
C ILE A 153 5.44 16.57 -10.43
N TYR A 154 4.15 16.61 -10.11
CA TYR A 154 3.14 15.85 -10.87
C TYR A 154 3.09 16.25 -12.34
N ARG A 155 3.08 17.56 -12.64
CA ARG A 155 3.04 18.06 -14.01
C ARG A 155 4.25 17.60 -14.82
N GLU A 156 5.46 17.75 -14.27
CA GLU A 156 6.70 17.33 -14.91
C GLU A 156 6.75 15.82 -15.14
N ALA A 157 6.33 15.02 -14.15
CA ALA A 157 6.25 13.57 -14.30
C ALA A 157 5.26 13.16 -15.40
N LYS A 158 4.11 13.85 -15.48
CA LYS A 158 3.10 13.62 -16.50
C LYS A 158 3.59 13.98 -17.91
N GLU A 159 4.24 15.13 -18.08
CA GLU A 159 4.80 15.59 -19.36
C GLU A 159 5.94 14.68 -19.84
N ALA A 160 6.76 14.19 -18.90
CA ALA A 160 7.85 13.27 -19.20
C ALA A 160 7.43 11.80 -19.31
N GLY A 161 6.16 11.45 -19.06
CA GLY A 161 5.68 10.06 -19.08
C GLY A 161 6.26 9.19 -17.97
N ARG A 162 6.70 9.78 -16.83
CA ARG A 162 7.34 9.10 -15.70
C ARG A 162 6.38 8.69 -14.57
N ILE A 163 5.08 8.64 -14.83
CA ILE A 163 4.12 8.15 -13.85
C ILE A 163 4.13 6.63 -13.83
N HIS A 164 4.51 6.04 -12.71
CA HIS A 164 4.48 4.60 -12.50
C HIS A 164 3.03 4.11 -12.42
N LYS A 165 2.65 3.18 -13.26
CA LYS A 165 1.33 2.52 -13.26
C LYS A 165 1.40 1.06 -12.84
N THR A 166 2.62 0.51 -12.83
CA THR A 166 2.99 -0.84 -12.38
C THR A 166 4.29 -0.77 -11.58
N LEU A 167 4.53 -1.77 -10.71
CA LEU A 167 5.77 -1.98 -9.97
C LEU A 167 6.53 -3.18 -10.52
#